data_f6543ae8c623f714ba334a70616c9421
#
_entry.id   f6543ae8c623f714ba334a70616c9421
#
_cell.length_a   1.000
_cell.length_b   1.000
_cell.length_c   1.000
_cell.angle_alpha   90.00
_cell.angle_beta   90.00
_cell.angle_gamma   90.00
#
_symmetry.space_group_name_H-M   'P 1'
#
loop_
_entity.id
_entity.type
_entity.pdbx_description
1 polymer ?
#
loop_
_entity_poly.entity_id
_entity_poly.type
_entity_poly.pdbx_seq_one_letter_code
_entity_poly.pdbx_strand_id
1 'polypeptide(L)'
;MALKIGVSPRLFHPEPGARGVHTKLLDYLEHSVAEWLLSREALVFMIPLNRRVAQYAAELDGLVLQGGADISPLAYGEEPLKPEWAGDPMRDRFEIELVQAFSAARKPVLGICRGAQLINVALGGTLHQDVPLHRTDAYDKHIHEVVLEPGSGLARLYGEAGPRRVVSIHHQAIKRLGRDLKVEARSHPDGLIEAIRSTGPGYLCAVQWHPEFGDPADARGLDSGPLLDEFLDAARAR
;
A
#
# COMPACT_ATOMS: atom_id res chain seq x y z
N MET A 1 -9.30 -23.78 -5.97
CA MET A 1 -9.64 -23.29 -4.61
C MET A 1 -9.58 -21.77 -4.66
N ALA A 2 -10.41 -21.07 -3.85
CA ALA A 2 -10.32 -19.62 -3.75
C ALA A 2 -8.97 -19.21 -3.14
N LEU A 3 -8.38 -18.13 -3.63
CA LEU A 3 -7.13 -17.57 -3.10
C LEU A 3 -7.35 -16.99 -1.71
N LYS A 4 -6.43 -17.22 -0.81
CA LYS A 4 -6.42 -16.69 0.56
C LYS A 4 -5.50 -15.48 0.62
N ILE A 5 -6.05 -14.28 0.62
CA ILE A 5 -5.27 -13.04 0.64
C ILE A 5 -5.26 -12.47 2.05
N GLY A 6 -4.04 -12.32 2.61
CA GLY A 6 -3.83 -11.64 3.87
C GLY A 6 -3.82 -10.13 3.69
N VAL A 7 -4.47 -9.40 4.59
CA VAL A 7 -4.42 -7.93 4.64
C VAL A 7 -3.85 -7.51 5.99
N SER A 8 -2.83 -6.63 5.97
CA SER A 8 -2.29 -6.06 7.20
C SER A 8 -3.34 -5.17 7.90
N PRO A 9 -3.38 -5.12 9.23
CA PRO A 9 -4.37 -4.32 9.94
C PRO A 9 -4.01 -2.83 9.91
N ARG A 10 -5.01 -1.97 10.07
CA ARG A 10 -4.83 -0.66 10.70
C ARG A 10 -4.92 -0.83 12.20
N LEU A 11 -4.25 0.03 12.97
CA LEU A 11 -4.30 0.01 14.42
C LEU A 11 -5.09 1.23 14.92
N PHE A 12 -6.05 0.98 15.80
CA PHE A 12 -6.66 2.01 16.61
C PHE A 12 -6.01 1.99 17.98
N HIS A 13 -5.28 3.04 18.32
CA HIS A 13 -4.68 3.19 19.65
C HIS A 13 -5.68 3.86 20.60
N PRO A 14 -5.80 3.37 21.85
CA PRO A 14 -6.70 3.98 22.82
C PRO A 14 -6.24 5.40 23.16
N GLU A 15 -7.18 6.34 23.17
CA GLU A 15 -6.91 7.73 23.59
C GLU A 15 -7.16 7.93 25.09
N PRO A 16 -6.49 8.89 25.74
CA PRO A 16 -6.77 9.27 27.11
C PRO A 16 -8.25 9.70 27.26
N GLY A 17 -8.96 9.09 28.21
CA GLY A 17 -10.39 9.35 28.46
C GLY A 17 -11.37 8.55 27.59
N ALA A 18 -10.89 7.71 26.69
CA ALA A 18 -11.73 6.82 25.89
C ALA A 18 -12.59 5.89 26.79
N ARG A 19 -13.72 5.43 26.24
CA ARG A 19 -14.67 4.52 26.94
C ARG A 19 -14.99 3.30 26.08
N GLY A 20 -15.44 2.23 26.74
CA GLY A 20 -15.85 1.00 26.06
C GLY A 20 -14.71 0.37 25.28
N VAL A 21 -14.98 -0.10 24.07
CA VAL A 21 -14.01 -0.76 23.19
C VAL A 21 -12.81 0.12 22.85
N HIS A 22 -12.98 1.44 22.81
CA HIS A 22 -11.93 2.40 22.49
C HIS A 22 -10.86 2.54 23.59
N THR A 23 -11.00 1.85 24.73
CA THR A 23 -9.93 1.71 25.74
C THR A 23 -8.90 0.64 25.37
N LYS A 24 -9.11 -0.10 24.28
CA LYS A 24 -8.26 -1.21 23.81
C LYS A 24 -7.56 -0.85 22.52
N LEU A 25 -6.38 -1.44 22.30
CA LEU A 25 -5.79 -1.51 20.98
C LEU A 25 -6.67 -2.39 20.10
N LEU A 26 -7.06 -1.89 18.92
CA LEU A 26 -7.88 -2.65 17.97
C LEU A 26 -7.14 -2.80 16.65
N ASP A 27 -7.17 -4.00 16.11
CA ASP A 27 -6.85 -4.27 14.72
C ASP A 27 -8.12 -4.10 13.89
N TYR A 28 -8.05 -3.34 12.78
CA TYR A 28 -9.19 -3.18 11.89
C TYR A 28 -8.80 -3.16 10.42
N LEU A 29 -9.75 -3.52 9.57
CA LEU A 29 -9.64 -3.54 8.12
C LEU A 29 -10.61 -2.51 7.53
N GLU A 30 -10.14 -1.71 6.60
CA GLU A 30 -11.04 -0.82 5.86
C GLU A 30 -11.91 -1.64 4.89
N HIS A 31 -13.21 -1.37 4.94
CA HIS A 31 -14.20 -2.15 4.21
C HIS A 31 -13.98 -2.14 2.68
N SER A 32 -13.64 -0.98 2.12
CA SER A 32 -13.35 -0.82 0.69
C SER A 32 -12.23 -1.72 0.18
N VAL A 33 -11.17 -1.92 0.97
CA VAL A 33 -10.08 -2.86 0.61
C VAL A 33 -10.60 -4.29 0.55
N ALA A 34 -11.42 -4.69 1.54
CA ALA A 34 -12.02 -6.02 1.55
C ALA A 34 -12.95 -6.23 0.35
N GLU A 35 -13.86 -5.29 0.08
CA GLU A 35 -14.80 -5.34 -1.06
C GLU A 35 -14.05 -5.42 -2.41
N TRP A 36 -12.98 -4.62 -2.57
CA TRP A 36 -12.18 -4.64 -3.79
C TRP A 36 -11.57 -6.02 -4.04
N LEU A 37 -10.97 -6.64 -3.03
CA LEU A 37 -10.40 -7.99 -3.13
C LEU A 37 -11.48 -9.05 -3.36
N LEU A 38 -12.62 -8.97 -2.64
CA LEU A 38 -13.75 -9.90 -2.77
C LEU A 38 -14.41 -9.82 -4.16
N SER A 39 -14.30 -8.67 -4.86
CA SER A 39 -14.84 -8.52 -6.22
C SER A 39 -14.22 -9.48 -7.25
N ARG A 40 -13.12 -10.15 -6.92
CA ARG A 40 -12.41 -11.14 -7.74
C ARG A 40 -12.36 -12.53 -7.09
N GLU A 41 -13.34 -12.86 -6.26
CA GLU A 41 -13.50 -14.18 -5.62
C GLU A 41 -12.32 -14.61 -4.72
N ALA A 42 -11.50 -13.66 -4.27
CA ALA A 42 -10.48 -13.93 -3.27
C ALA A 42 -11.11 -14.00 -1.86
N LEU A 43 -10.64 -14.89 -1.00
CA LEU A 43 -10.98 -14.87 0.42
C LEU A 43 -10.02 -13.91 1.14
N VAL A 44 -10.58 -13.00 1.93
CA VAL A 44 -9.83 -11.95 2.64
C VAL A 44 -9.66 -12.32 4.11
N PHE A 45 -8.40 -12.31 4.56
CA PHE A 45 -8.04 -12.58 5.94
C PHE A 45 -7.28 -11.40 6.53
N MET A 46 -7.85 -10.70 7.50
CA MET A 46 -7.07 -9.75 8.28
C MET A 46 -6.01 -10.49 9.09
N ILE A 47 -4.75 -10.09 8.97
CA ILE A 47 -3.64 -10.65 9.76
C ILE A 47 -3.50 -9.81 11.02
N PRO A 48 -3.93 -10.27 12.20
CA PRO A 48 -3.84 -9.48 13.42
C PRO A 48 -2.38 -9.25 13.81
N LEU A 49 -2.11 -8.17 14.54
CA LEU A 49 -0.79 -7.87 15.07
C LEU A 49 -0.31 -9.02 15.98
N ASN A 50 0.74 -9.71 15.57
CA ASN A 50 1.22 -10.91 16.27
C ASN A 50 2.70 -11.21 15.97
N ARG A 51 3.22 -12.33 16.52
CA ARG A 51 4.60 -12.81 16.30
C ARG A 51 4.68 -14.05 15.40
N ARG A 52 3.61 -14.43 14.72
CA ARG A 52 3.54 -15.65 13.89
C ARG A 52 3.57 -15.35 12.40
N VAL A 53 4.24 -14.29 12.01
CA VAL A 53 4.29 -13.78 10.63
C VAL A 53 4.68 -14.88 9.63
N ALA A 54 5.68 -15.70 9.95
CA ALA A 54 6.12 -16.78 9.06
C ALA A 54 5.02 -17.84 8.82
N GLN A 55 4.16 -18.10 9.83
CA GLN A 55 3.05 -19.04 9.68
C GLN A 55 1.97 -18.47 8.74
N TYR A 56 1.65 -17.17 8.87
CA TYR A 56 0.75 -16.51 7.92
C TYR A 56 1.31 -16.51 6.50
N ALA A 57 2.61 -16.23 6.35
CA ALA A 57 3.25 -16.30 5.04
C ALA A 57 3.28 -17.72 4.45
N ALA A 58 3.24 -18.77 5.26
CA ALA A 58 3.10 -20.15 4.78
C ALA A 58 1.68 -20.47 4.29
N GLU A 59 0.65 -20.03 5.02
CA GLU A 59 -0.75 -20.42 4.81
C GLU A 59 -1.51 -19.57 3.79
N LEU A 60 -1.12 -18.29 3.64
CA LEU A 60 -1.81 -17.35 2.75
C LEU A 60 -1.13 -17.31 1.38
N ASP A 61 -1.88 -17.00 0.33
CA ASP A 61 -1.41 -17.01 -1.06
C ASP A 61 -0.80 -15.67 -1.49
N GLY A 62 -1.12 -14.57 -0.79
CA GLY A 62 -0.60 -13.25 -1.06
C GLY A 62 -0.85 -12.28 0.11
N LEU A 63 -0.18 -11.13 0.06
CA LEU A 63 -0.26 -10.07 1.07
C LEU A 63 -0.69 -8.75 0.45
N VAL A 64 -1.64 -8.06 1.07
CA VAL A 64 -1.97 -6.66 0.79
C VAL A 64 -1.66 -5.82 2.02
N LEU A 65 -0.89 -4.76 1.84
CA LEU A 65 -0.65 -3.72 2.84
C LEU A 65 -1.58 -2.54 2.54
N GLN A 66 -2.54 -2.30 3.41
CA GLN A 66 -3.52 -1.23 3.24
C GLN A 66 -2.99 0.14 3.68
N GLY A 67 -3.65 1.20 3.25
CA GLY A 67 -3.39 2.59 3.67
C GLY A 67 -3.53 2.83 5.17
N GLY A 68 -3.43 4.07 5.63
CA GLY A 68 -3.65 4.47 7.02
C GLY A 68 -2.66 5.51 7.55
N ALA A 69 -2.41 5.51 8.85
CA ALA A 69 -1.55 6.45 9.55
C ALA A 69 -0.11 6.47 9.00
N ASP A 70 0.59 7.57 9.21
CA ASP A 70 1.95 7.79 8.76
C ASP A 70 2.94 6.70 9.18
N ILE A 71 3.97 6.53 8.37
CA ILE A 71 5.15 5.76 8.75
C ILE A 71 6.04 6.63 9.63
N SER A 72 6.49 6.07 10.74
CA SER A 72 7.42 6.75 11.62
C SER A 72 8.73 7.08 10.90
N PRO A 73 9.19 8.34 10.92
CA PRO A 73 10.48 8.72 10.40
C PRO A 73 11.65 7.93 10.99
N LEU A 74 11.53 7.46 12.23
CA LEU A 74 12.51 6.61 12.87
C LEU A 74 12.74 5.28 12.13
N ALA A 75 11.73 4.79 11.39
CA ALA A 75 11.84 3.56 10.61
C ALA A 75 12.83 3.68 9.43
N TYR A 76 13.11 4.90 8.97
CA TYR A 76 14.10 5.18 7.91
C TYR A 76 15.24 6.10 8.36
N GLY A 77 15.45 6.24 9.69
CA GLY A 77 16.60 6.91 10.28
C GLY A 77 16.53 8.43 10.32
N GLU A 78 15.34 9.00 10.26
CA GLU A 78 15.08 10.44 10.41
C GLU A 78 14.27 10.70 11.69
N GLU A 79 14.35 11.92 12.24
CA GLU A 79 13.47 12.38 13.32
C GLU A 79 12.18 12.97 12.74
N PRO A 80 11.03 12.85 13.44
CA PRO A 80 9.81 13.52 13.03
C PRO A 80 9.97 15.04 13.00
N LEU A 81 9.64 15.67 11.88
CA LEU A 81 9.68 17.14 11.75
C LEU A 81 8.64 17.83 12.64
N LYS A 82 7.56 17.11 12.99
CA LYS A 82 6.52 17.55 13.93
C LYS A 82 6.06 16.36 14.78
N PRO A 83 5.66 16.57 16.04
CA PRO A 83 5.18 15.50 16.91
C PRO A 83 4.01 14.69 16.32
N GLU A 84 3.10 15.34 15.61
CA GLU A 84 1.94 14.72 14.96
C GLU A 84 2.33 13.81 13.79
N TRP A 85 3.57 13.88 13.30
CA TRP A 85 4.12 13.03 12.22
C TRP A 85 5.01 11.90 12.75
N ALA A 86 4.89 11.59 14.04
CA ALA A 86 5.65 10.50 14.67
C ALA A 86 5.33 9.11 14.08
N GLY A 87 4.20 8.98 13.41
CA GLY A 87 3.76 7.74 12.79
C GLY A 87 3.38 6.64 13.78
N ASP A 88 3.31 5.40 13.30
CA ASP A 88 2.97 4.22 14.10
C ASP A 88 4.10 3.17 14.08
N PRO A 89 5.11 3.31 14.96
CA PRO A 89 6.26 2.39 14.98
C PRO A 89 5.89 0.92 15.29
N MET A 90 4.74 0.69 15.93
CA MET A 90 4.27 -0.68 16.24
C MET A 90 3.78 -1.36 14.95
N ARG A 91 2.96 -0.67 14.18
CA ARG A 91 2.49 -1.12 12.89
C ARG A 91 3.63 -1.24 11.88
N ASP A 92 4.53 -0.26 11.82
CA ASP A 92 5.69 -0.26 10.90
C ASP A 92 6.52 -1.52 11.05
N ARG A 93 6.91 -1.85 12.28
CA ARG A 93 7.74 -3.03 12.58
C ARG A 93 7.05 -4.31 12.15
N PHE A 94 5.78 -4.45 12.48
CA PHE A 94 4.98 -5.62 12.11
C PHE A 94 4.84 -5.78 10.60
N GLU A 95 4.54 -4.71 9.88
CA GLU A 95 4.38 -4.78 8.43
C GLU A 95 5.71 -4.97 7.69
N ILE A 96 6.84 -4.44 8.21
CA ILE A 96 8.19 -4.76 7.70
C ILE A 96 8.45 -6.26 7.80
N GLU A 97 8.15 -6.89 8.94
CA GLU A 97 8.28 -8.34 9.12
C GLU A 97 7.38 -9.12 8.14
N LEU A 98 6.15 -8.65 7.89
CA LEU A 98 5.26 -9.25 6.87
C LEU A 98 5.87 -9.17 5.47
N VAL A 99 6.36 -8.00 5.04
CA VAL A 99 7.01 -7.84 3.72
C VAL A 99 8.17 -8.80 3.58
N GLN A 100 9.02 -8.90 4.60
CA GLN A 100 10.19 -9.79 4.59
C GLN A 100 9.77 -11.26 4.49
N ALA A 101 8.78 -11.70 5.27
CA ALA A 101 8.35 -13.09 5.31
C ALA A 101 7.66 -13.53 3.99
N PHE A 102 6.77 -12.69 3.44
CA PHE A 102 6.10 -13.00 2.18
C PHE A 102 7.08 -12.96 1.00
N SER A 103 8.01 -11.99 0.98
CA SER A 103 9.06 -11.93 -0.03
C SER A 103 10.00 -13.15 0.04
N ALA A 104 10.43 -13.56 1.22
CA ALA A 104 11.24 -14.77 1.42
C ALA A 104 10.50 -16.04 0.96
N ALA A 105 9.19 -16.12 1.20
CA ALA A 105 8.32 -17.18 0.70
C ALA A 105 8.00 -17.03 -0.80
N ARG A 106 8.49 -15.99 -1.44
CA ARG A 106 8.21 -15.57 -2.82
C ARG A 106 6.72 -15.31 -3.09
N LYS A 107 5.90 -15.10 -2.09
CA LYS A 107 4.47 -14.82 -2.23
C LYS A 107 4.23 -13.37 -2.66
N PRO A 108 3.23 -13.11 -3.52
CA PRO A 108 2.98 -11.77 -4.03
C PRO A 108 2.61 -10.80 -2.91
N VAL A 109 3.12 -9.58 -3.06
CA VAL A 109 2.86 -8.47 -2.15
C VAL A 109 2.35 -7.28 -2.95
N LEU A 110 1.22 -6.72 -2.53
CA LEU A 110 0.64 -5.50 -3.07
C LEU A 110 0.56 -4.44 -1.95
N GLY A 111 1.10 -3.25 -2.21
CA GLY A 111 1.04 -2.10 -1.29
C GLY A 111 0.10 -1.02 -1.79
N ILE A 112 -0.74 -0.48 -0.91
CA ILE A 112 -1.68 0.62 -1.19
C ILE A 112 -1.31 1.80 -0.30
N CYS A 113 -1.08 2.98 -0.87
CA CYS A 113 -0.80 4.24 -0.20
C CYS A 113 0.34 4.10 0.83
N ARG A 114 0.01 4.06 2.12
CA ARG A 114 0.99 3.77 3.17
C ARG A 114 1.75 2.45 2.92
N GLY A 115 1.08 1.44 2.36
CA GLY A 115 1.72 0.17 2.01
C GLY A 115 2.85 0.32 0.98
N ALA A 116 2.73 1.24 0.03
CA ALA A 116 3.81 1.55 -0.92
C ALA A 116 5.00 2.21 -0.22
N GLN A 117 4.74 3.14 0.67
CA GLN A 117 5.75 3.81 1.48
C GLN A 117 6.49 2.80 2.39
N LEU A 118 5.73 1.91 3.04
CA LEU A 118 6.30 0.89 3.93
C LEU A 118 7.19 -0.11 3.17
N ILE A 119 6.77 -0.58 2.01
CA ILE A 119 7.59 -1.45 1.17
C ILE A 119 8.90 -0.75 0.80
N ASN A 120 8.85 0.53 0.43
CA ASN A 120 10.03 1.31 0.15
C ASN A 120 10.98 1.38 1.36
N VAL A 121 10.44 1.65 2.54
CA VAL A 121 11.21 1.72 3.79
C VAL A 121 11.78 0.36 4.19
N ALA A 122 10.99 -0.71 4.09
CA ALA A 122 11.43 -2.08 4.37
C ALA A 122 12.63 -2.51 3.50
N LEU A 123 12.75 -1.94 2.30
CA LEU A 123 13.87 -2.16 1.37
C LEU A 123 14.96 -1.09 1.45
N GLY A 124 14.93 -0.24 2.50
CA GLY A 124 15.96 0.74 2.82
C GLY A 124 15.83 2.07 2.11
N GLY A 125 14.65 2.38 1.58
CA GLY A 125 14.30 3.71 1.06
C GLY A 125 13.97 4.71 2.16
N THR A 126 13.67 5.96 1.78
CA THR A 126 13.26 7.03 2.69
C THR A 126 12.03 7.76 2.14
N LEU A 127 11.38 8.58 2.98
CA LEU A 127 10.17 9.32 2.63
C LEU A 127 10.39 10.83 2.76
N HIS A 128 9.65 11.61 1.97
CA HIS A 128 9.30 12.97 2.31
C HIS A 128 8.24 12.90 3.42
N GLN A 129 8.45 13.62 4.51
CA GLN A 129 7.51 13.64 5.64
C GLN A 129 6.30 14.52 5.36
N ASP A 130 6.41 15.46 4.43
CA ASP A 130 5.32 16.31 3.98
C ASP A 130 5.50 16.71 2.52
N VAL A 131 4.46 16.57 1.73
CA VAL A 131 4.38 17.03 0.34
C VAL A 131 3.10 17.84 0.16
N PRO A 132 3.19 19.06 -0.42
CA PRO A 132 2.03 19.90 -0.62
C PRO A 132 1.09 19.34 -1.69
N LEU A 133 -0.19 19.73 -1.64
CA LEU A 133 -1.20 19.49 -2.68
C LEU A 133 -1.65 18.04 -2.88
N HIS A 134 -1.14 17.08 -2.10
CA HIS A 134 -1.53 15.67 -2.16
C HIS A 134 -2.52 15.26 -1.06
N ARG A 135 -3.00 16.22 -0.26
CA ARG A 135 -3.96 16.00 0.81
C ARG A 135 -5.04 17.07 0.83
N THR A 136 -6.28 16.62 1.01
CA THR A 136 -7.45 17.48 1.27
C THR A 136 -8.30 16.82 2.37
N ASP A 137 -9.32 17.55 2.86
CA ASP A 137 -10.28 16.99 3.83
C ASP A 137 -11.26 15.99 3.18
N ALA A 138 -11.29 15.90 1.85
CA ALA A 138 -12.13 14.97 1.10
C ALA A 138 -11.42 13.62 0.92
N TYR A 139 -11.46 12.78 1.94
CA TYR A 139 -10.68 11.55 2.09
C TYR A 139 -10.71 10.61 0.88
N ASP A 140 -11.89 10.32 0.33
CA ASP A 140 -12.09 9.39 -0.80
C ASP A 140 -12.37 10.08 -2.14
N LYS A 141 -12.14 11.39 -2.24
CA LYS A 141 -12.52 12.21 -3.40
C LYS A 141 -11.38 13.08 -3.94
N HIS A 142 -10.24 13.07 -3.28
CA HIS A 142 -9.08 13.81 -3.78
C HIS A 142 -8.52 13.09 -5.01
N ILE A 143 -8.47 13.80 -6.13
CA ILE A 143 -8.03 13.24 -7.41
C ILE A 143 -6.82 14.02 -7.89
N HIS A 144 -5.77 13.28 -8.25
CA HIS A 144 -4.67 13.83 -9.04
C HIS A 144 -4.36 12.96 -10.27
N GLU A 145 -3.43 13.39 -11.08
CA GLU A 145 -3.02 12.67 -12.27
C GLU A 145 -1.68 11.97 -12.05
N VAL A 146 -1.55 10.77 -12.61
CA VAL A 146 -0.29 10.02 -12.64
C VAL A 146 0.10 9.71 -14.08
N VAL A 147 1.40 9.70 -14.34
CA VAL A 147 1.99 9.27 -15.61
C VAL A 147 2.74 7.97 -15.36
N LEU A 148 2.42 6.95 -16.16
CA LEU A 148 3.10 5.66 -16.10
C LEU A 148 4.47 5.76 -16.75
N GLU A 149 5.49 5.17 -16.11
CA GLU A 149 6.84 5.15 -16.69
C GLU A 149 6.86 4.29 -17.97
N PRO A 150 7.43 4.79 -19.06
CA PRO A 150 7.48 4.06 -20.32
C PRO A 150 8.16 2.69 -20.17
N GLY A 151 7.56 1.64 -20.73
CA GLY A 151 8.06 0.27 -20.64
C GLY A 151 7.93 -0.36 -19.23
N SER A 152 7.27 0.31 -18.28
CA SER A 152 6.99 -0.25 -16.95
C SER A 152 5.99 -1.40 -17.00
N GLY A 153 5.82 -2.12 -15.89
CA GLY A 153 4.78 -3.14 -15.75
C GLY A 153 3.39 -2.54 -15.85
N LEU A 154 3.16 -1.40 -15.18
CA LEU A 154 1.87 -0.70 -15.25
C LEU A 154 1.62 -0.12 -16.65
N ALA A 155 2.64 0.38 -17.35
CA ALA A 155 2.47 0.84 -18.73
C ALA A 155 2.08 -0.30 -19.69
N ARG A 156 2.61 -1.51 -19.49
CA ARG A 156 2.16 -2.70 -20.24
C ARG A 156 0.74 -3.11 -19.91
N LEU A 157 0.33 -2.94 -18.66
CA LEU A 157 -1.00 -3.31 -18.16
C LEU A 157 -2.09 -2.36 -18.64
N TYR A 158 -1.80 -1.05 -18.64
CA TYR A 158 -2.78 0.01 -18.89
C TYR A 158 -2.58 0.77 -20.22
N GLY A 159 -1.49 0.50 -20.93
CA GLY A 159 -1.05 1.30 -22.08
C GLY A 159 -0.32 2.59 -21.67
N GLU A 160 0.46 3.14 -22.58
CA GLU A 160 1.34 4.31 -22.35
C GLU A 160 0.66 5.67 -22.60
N ALA A 161 -0.66 5.72 -22.76
CA ALA A 161 -1.38 6.92 -23.20
C ALA A 161 -1.62 7.92 -22.07
N GLY A 162 -0.75 8.95 -21.93
CA GLY A 162 -0.98 10.19 -21.18
C GLY A 162 -1.26 10.06 -19.69
N PRO A 163 -1.54 11.19 -19.01
CA PRO A 163 -1.90 11.19 -17.59
C PRO A 163 -3.21 10.45 -17.32
N ARG A 164 -3.27 9.73 -16.20
CA ARG A 164 -4.44 9.00 -15.70
C ARG A 164 -4.87 9.58 -14.37
N ARG A 165 -6.18 9.68 -14.15
CA ARG A 165 -6.73 10.15 -12.89
C ARG A 165 -6.80 9.01 -11.88
N VAL A 166 -6.37 9.29 -10.65
CA VAL A 166 -6.41 8.35 -9.52
C VAL A 166 -6.98 9.05 -8.29
N VAL A 167 -7.68 8.29 -7.44
CA VAL A 167 -8.07 8.78 -6.11
C VAL A 167 -6.88 8.59 -5.18
N SER A 168 -6.35 9.68 -4.66
CA SER A 168 -5.13 9.62 -3.86
C SER A 168 -5.15 10.68 -2.76
N ILE A 169 -4.83 10.29 -1.54
CA ILE A 169 -4.72 11.21 -0.42
C ILE A 169 -3.54 10.80 0.46
N HIS A 170 -2.50 11.63 0.45
CA HIS A 170 -1.31 11.41 1.27
C HIS A 170 -0.56 12.73 1.47
N HIS A 171 0.21 12.86 2.54
CA HIS A 171 1.17 13.95 2.71
C HIS A 171 2.60 13.43 2.85
N GLN A 172 2.82 12.13 3.03
CA GLN A 172 4.12 11.50 2.87
C GLN A 172 4.26 10.94 1.46
N ALA A 173 5.48 10.91 0.93
CA ALA A 173 5.78 10.33 -0.39
C ALA A 173 7.18 9.70 -0.41
N ILE A 174 7.43 8.78 -1.33
CA ILE A 174 8.75 8.16 -1.52
C ILE A 174 9.76 9.24 -1.95
N LYS A 175 10.86 9.38 -1.17
CA LYS A 175 11.96 10.33 -1.42
C LYS A 175 13.14 9.63 -2.09
N ARG A 176 13.71 8.64 -1.44
CA ARG A 176 14.76 7.79 -1.98
C ARG A 176 14.24 6.36 -2.14
N LEU A 177 14.37 5.84 -3.34
CA LEU A 177 13.90 4.49 -3.66
C LEU A 177 14.73 3.44 -2.90
N GLY A 178 14.04 2.42 -2.40
CA GLY A 178 14.64 1.25 -1.75
C GLY A 178 15.40 0.36 -2.76
N ARG A 179 16.19 -0.58 -2.22
CA ARG A 179 16.95 -1.52 -3.03
C ARG A 179 16.03 -2.43 -3.83
N ASP A 180 16.48 -2.82 -5.02
CA ASP A 180 15.75 -3.76 -5.90
C ASP A 180 14.31 -3.32 -6.25
N LEU A 181 14.07 -2.01 -6.23
CA LEU A 181 12.85 -1.37 -6.68
C LEU A 181 13.09 -0.54 -7.94
N LYS A 182 12.07 -0.41 -8.75
CA LYS A 182 11.99 0.53 -9.87
C LYS A 182 10.69 1.31 -9.80
N VAL A 183 10.72 2.51 -10.35
CA VAL A 183 9.54 3.37 -10.47
C VAL A 183 8.65 2.83 -11.59
N GLU A 184 7.35 2.82 -11.37
CA GLU A 184 6.33 2.41 -12.34
C GLU A 184 5.41 3.57 -12.74
N ALA A 185 5.25 4.58 -11.85
CA ALA A 185 4.46 5.78 -12.12
C ALA A 185 4.94 6.97 -11.30
N ARG A 186 4.65 8.17 -11.81
CA ARG A 186 4.87 9.45 -11.11
C ARG A 186 3.63 10.32 -11.15
N SER A 187 3.47 11.17 -10.14
CA SER A 187 2.45 12.21 -10.12
C SER A 187 2.73 13.27 -11.20
N HIS A 188 1.68 13.90 -11.69
CA HIS A 188 1.74 15.00 -12.65
C HIS A 188 1.09 16.27 -12.05
N PRO A 189 1.79 17.42 -12.05
CA PRO A 189 3.06 17.70 -12.76
C PRO A 189 4.33 17.61 -11.88
N ASP A 190 4.27 17.31 -10.59
CA ASP A 190 5.38 17.47 -9.64
C ASP A 190 6.39 16.29 -9.61
N GLY A 191 6.06 15.16 -10.25
CA GLY A 191 6.98 14.06 -10.48
C GLY A 191 7.29 13.16 -9.28
N LEU A 192 6.52 13.26 -8.18
CA LEU A 192 6.65 12.35 -7.03
C LEU A 192 6.44 10.89 -7.46
N ILE A 193 7.13 9.97 -6.78
CA ILE A 193 6.98 8.53 -7.05
C ILE A 193 5.61 8.07 -6.56
N GLU A 194 4.79 7.56 -7.49
CA GLU A 194 3.42 7.13 -7.25
C GLU A 194 3.22 5.61 -7.38
N ALA A 195 4.14 4.91 -8.04
CA ALA A 195 4.12 3.45 -8.04
C ALA A 195 5.53 2.89 -8.15
N ILE A 196 5.71 1.73 -7.53
CA ILE A 196 6.98 1.00 -7.48
C ILE A 196 6.74 -0.50 -7.71
N ARG A 197 7.77 -1.17 -8.24
CA ARG A 197 7.78 -2.62 -8.44
C ARG A 197 9.15 -3.19 -8.13
N SER A 198 9.20 -4.41 -7.59
CA SER A 198 10.46 -5.13 -7.43
C SER A 198 11.10 -5.48 -8.78
N THR A 199 12.43 -5.39 -8.85
CA THR A 199 13.24 -5.92 -9.96
C THR A 199 13.73 -7.34 -9.69
N GLY A 200 13.57 -7.83 -8.46
CA GLY A 200 13.94 -9.17 -8.03
C GLY A 200 12.88 -10.23 -8.36
N PRO A 201 13.14 -11.48 -7.96
CA PRO A 201 12.22 -12.58 -8.18
C PRO A 201 10.97 -12.44 -7.28
N GLY A 202 9.81 -12.82 -7.82
CA GLY A 202 8.52 -12.70 -7.13
C GLY A 202 7.78 -11.42 -7.51
N TYR A 203 6.48 -11.42 -7.23
CA TYR A 203 5.64 -10.24 -7.49
C TYR A 203 5.64 -9.33 -6.26
N LEU A 204 6.07 -8.12 -6.44
CA LEU A 204 5.87 -7.04 -5.50
C LEU A 204 5.58 -5.77 -6.31
N CYS A 205 4.39 -5.23 -6.12
CA CYS A 205 3.94 -3.98 -6.73
C CYS A 205 3.29 -3.12 -5.66
N ALA A 206 3.44 -1.82 -5.76
CA ALA A 206 2.78 -0.92 -4.84
C ALA A 206 2.45 0.41 -5.50
N VAL A 207 1.31 0.96 -5.12
CA VAL A 207 0.76 2.21 -5.63
C VAL A 207 0.48 3.18 -4.48
N GLN A 208 0.77 4.46 -4.70
CA GLN A 208 0.54 5.51 -3.70
C GLN A 208 -0.94 5.92 -3.63
N TRP A 209 -1.66 5.76 -4.74
CA TRP A 209 -3.10 6.01 -4.80
C TRP A 209 -3.92 4.88 -4.19
N HIS A 210 -5.24 5.08 -4.14
CA HIS A 210 -6.21 4.16 -3.57
C HIS A 210 -7.05 3.48 -4.68
N PRO A 211 -6.62 2.33 -5.22
CA PRO A 211 -7.38 1.62 -6.25
C PRO A 211 -8.75 1.14 -5.75
N GLU A 212 -8.90 0.90 -4.44
CA GLU A 212 -10.13 0.49 -3.78
C GLU A 212 -11.21 1.59 -3.74
N PHE A 213 -10.86 2.84 -4.04
CA PHE A 213 -11.78 3.97 -4.15
C PHE A 213 -12.11 4.33 -5.60
N GLY A 214 -11.60 3.58 -6.56
CA GLY A 214 -11.86 3.84 -7.98
C GLY A 214 -13.36 3.78 -8.29
N ASP A 215 -13.85 4.80 -9.01
CA ASP A 215 -15.23 4.80 -9.53
C ASP A 215 -15.25 4.17 -10.94
N PRO A 216 -15.88 3.00 -11.13
CA PRO A 216 -15.98 2.38 -12.45
C PRO A 216 -16.73 3.25 -13.48
N ALA A 217 -17.48 4.24 -13.04
CA ALA A 217 -18.19 5.18 -13.91
C ALA A 217 -17.32 6.35 -14.40
N ASP A 218 -16.15 6.59 -13.77
CA ASP A 218 -15.20 7.63 -14.24
C ASP A 218 -14.38 7.10 -15.42
N ALA A 219 -14.81 7.36 -16.64
CA ALA A 219 -14.11 6.95 -17.86
C ALA A 219 -12.67 7.52 -18.01
N ARG A 220 -12.29 8.53 -17.22
CA ARG A 220 -10.93 9.08 -17.16
C ARG A 220 -10.11 8.55 -15.99
N GLY A 221 -10.75 7.84 -15.07
CA GLY A 221 -10.12 7.17 -13.95
C GLY A 221 -9.26 5.99 -14.41
N LEU A 222 -8.21 5.69 -13.67
CA LEU A 222 -7.45 4.46 -13.87
C LEU A 222 -8.27 3.28 -13.32
N ASP A 223 -8.65 2.35 -14.19
CA ASP A 223 -9.38 1.14 -13.78
C ASP A 223 -8.54 0.33 -12.77
N SER A 224 -9.11 0.04 -11.61
CA SER A 224 -8.43 -0.73 -10.56
C SER A 224 -8.41 -2.25 -10.81
N GLY A 225 -9.23 -2.74 -11.73
CA GLY A 225 -9.37 -4.17 -12.04
C GLY A 225 -8.07 -4.82 -12.52
N PRO A 226 -7.41 -4.31 -13.57
CA PRO A 226 -6.19 -4.93 -14.09
C PRO A 226 -5.05 -5.08 -13.07
N LEU A 227 -4.86 -4.10 -12.15
CA LEU A 227 -3.87 -4.21 -11.08
C LEU A 227 -4.19 -5.36 -10.11
N LEU A 228 -5.47 -5.50 -9.74
CA LEU A 228 -5.93 -6.57 -8.89
C LEU A 228 -5.77 -7.92 -9.58
N ASP A 229 -6.16 -8.02 -10.83
CA ASP A 229 -6.07 -9.25 -11.62
C ASP A 229 -4.60 -9.71 -11.75
N GLU A 230 -3.66 -8.80 -12.05
CA GLU A 230 -2.21 -9.10 -12.10
C GLU A 230 -1.70 -9.65 -10.75
N PHE A 231 -2.09 -9.04 -9.63
CA PHE A 231 -1.70 -9.50 -8.30
C PHE A 231 -2.25 -10.90 -7.99
N LEU A 232 -3.53 -11.14 -8.28
CA LEU A 232 -4.17 -12.44 -8.04
C LEU A 232 -3.64 -13.52 -8.98
N ASP A 233 -3.30 -13.19 -10.22
CA ASP A 233 -2.65 -14.12 -11.16
C ASP A 233 -1.26 -14.53 -10.66
N ALA A 234 -0.50 -13.59 -10.11
CA ALA A 234 0.77 -13.91 -9.46
C ALA A 234 0.60 -14.83 -8.23
N ALA A 235 -0.53 -14.74 -7.53
CA ALA A 235 -0.85 -15.66 -6.43
C ALA A 235 -1.28 -17.05 -6.91
N ARG A 236 -1.95 -17.14 -8.08
CA ARG A 236 -2.36 -18.43 -8.70
C ARG A 236 -1.19 -19.21 -9.32
N ALA A 237 -0.18 -18.51 -9.79
CA ALA A 237 0.96 -19.09 -10.52
C ALA A 237 1.95 -19.89 -9.66
N ARG A 238 1.58 -20.28 -8.44
CA ARG A 238 2.43 -20.92 -7.43
C ARG A 238 2.02 -22.35 -7.13
#